data_e8aa2b81f30cb874f6ad476911e8f2ae
#
_entry.id   e8aa2b81f30cb874f6ad476911e8f2ae
#
_cell.length_a   1.000
_cell.length_b   1.000
_cell.length_c   1.000
_cell.angle_alpha   90.00
_cell.angle_beta   90.00
_cell.angle_gamma   90.00
#
_symmetry.space_group_name_H-M   'P 1'
#
loop_
_entity.id
_entity.type
_entity.pdbx_description
1 polymer ?
#
loop_
_entity_poly.entity_id
_entity_poly.type
_entity_poly.pdbx_seq_one_letter_code
_entity_poly.pdbx_strand_id
1 'polypeptide(L)'
;MFRKSRLVATAVVCGAALALGACGGGGGDDTASSTSGPAGQPVAGGEGRILLLSDPRSLDPAVLSNQAAITAPVGNALYGTLMITDEAGKVKYTMAESFDTTDKGKTFTLKLKPGLVFSDGTPLNAEAVKFNWDRIKDPTVGSSYVVDARMIESTEVVDDVTLKATMVSPVPAYAQAVLNSSMNWIASPAALKAGRDSFDKKPIGAGPFTLESWTRQADIKFVKNPKYWDAPKPYLDRLTMRSATDATQRLNTVISGGADIAIDTNTVNIDKAETSDLSAVVTTLSGGNFMTFNSRRAPFDDIRARQAVSAAIDLDALNLAAYNGTGAVPDTLFDKGSPFFSDTPLHKTDKALAQKLFDELAADGKPVKFTFSSFPSSENKAIAENVQAQLSAYKNVTVSVKIVDIGQVAALRTTFDFDLLVSSAAFQDPEPRLWSAFSQDSVANLSGVKDKELSDALLAGRTATTDADRKAAYATVQDRLAELSPVLFYLRTTNAAIGTAKVGGIVQYGSGSLLVEELWIKK
;
A
#
# COMPACT_ATOMS: atom_id res chain seq x y z
N MET A 1 -19.05 27.17 -70.55
CA MET A 1 -20.26 26.65 -71.31
C MET A 1 -21.12 25.96 -70.22
N PHE A 2 -22.21 26.57 -69.83
CA PHE A 2 -23.61 26.10 -69.81
C PHE A 2 -23.85 24.79 -69.00
N ARG A 3 -24.79 24.57 -68.12
CA ARG A 3 -25.98 25.27 -67.59
C ARG A 3 -26.53 24.33 -66.48
N LYS A 4 -26.86 24.83 -65.29
CA LYS A 4 -28.23 25.00 -64.72
C LYS A 4 -29.16 23.75 -64.85
N SER A 5 -29.72 23.25 -63.71
CA SER A 5 -30.94 23.70 -63.01
C SER A 5 -31.33 22.65 -61.97
N ARG A 6 -31.66 22.99 -60.72
CA ARG A 6 -33.01 23.28 -60.16
C ARG A 6 -33.96 22.07 -60.22
N LEU A 7 -34.64 21.63 -59.19
CA LEU A 7 -35.53 22.24 -58.19
C LEU A 7 -36.03 21.15 -57.22
N VAL A 8 -36.21 21.47 -55.99
CA VAL A 8 -37.39 21.67 -55.12
C VAL A 8 -37.84 20.41 -54.34
N ALA A 9 -37.66 20.35 -53.12
CA ALA A 9 -38.43 20.66 -51.89
C ALA A 9 -39.59 19.68 -51.58
N THR A 10 -39.63 19.19 -50.35
CA THR A 10 -40.72 19.50 -49.42
C THR A 10 -40.39 19.01 -48.01
N ALA A 11 -40.64 19.86 -47.07
CA ALA A 11 -40.50 19.73 -45.61
C ALA A 11 -41.67 18.97 -44.97
N VAL A 12 -41.47 18.39 -43.81
CA VAL A 12 -42.43 18.42 -42.72
C VAL A 12 -41.70 18.46 -41.37
N VAL A 13 -42.09 19.38 -40.60
CA VAL A 13 -41.81 19.93 -39.30
C VAL A 13 -42.36 19.02 -38.18
N CYS A 14 -41.68 19.05 -37.01
CA CYS A 14 -42.15 19.13 -35.62
C CYS A 14 -41.12 18.49 -34.71
N GLY A 15 -40.65 19.03 -33.68
CA GLY A 15 -41.00 20.16 -32.84
C GLY A 15 -40.02 20.28 -31.69
N ALA A 16 -39.80 21.48 -31.25
CA ALA A 16 -38.80 21.97 -30.33
C ALA A 16 -38.95 21.55 -28.87
N ALA A 17 -37.82 21.56 -28.18
CA ALA A 17 -37.74 22.19 -26.85
C ALA A 17 -36.29 22.60 -26.53
N LEU A 18 -36.05 23.88 -26.58
CA LEU A 18 -34.88 24.58 -26.10
C LEU A 18 -35.01 24.80 -24.60
N ALA A 19 -33.91 24.56 -23.88
CA ALA A 19 -33.64 25.24 -22.63
C ALA A 19 -32.19 25.70 -22.61
N LEU A 20 -32.00 26.97 -22.85
CA LEU A 20 -30.78 27.72 -22.59
C LEU A 20 -30.63 27.98 -21.10
N GLY A 21 -29.45 27.69 -20.56
CA GLY A 21 -29.01 28.11 -19.24
C GLY A 21 -27.56 28.58 -19.34
N ALA A 22 -27.34 29.84 -19.04
CA ALA A 22 -26.14 30.61 -19.31
C ALA A 22 -24.99 30.36 -18.33
N CYS A 23 -23.82 30.59 -18.81
CA CYS A 23 -22.57 31.10 -18.21
C CYS A 23 -22.42 31.22 -16.71
N GLY A 24 -21.37 30.61 -16.17
CA GLY A 24 -20.72 30.99 -14.92
C GLY A 24 -19.34 30.38 -14.90
N GLY A 25 -18.30 31.19 -15.15
CA GLY A 25 -16.92 30.77 -15.08
C GLY A 25 -16.48 30.57 -13.62
N GLY A 26 -15.64 29.57 -13.40
CA GLY A 26 -14.93 29.33 -12.17
C GLY A 26 -13.89 28.26 -12.44
N GLY A 27 -12.61 28.67 -12.43
CA GLY A 27 -11.50 27.74 -12.52
C GLY A 27 -11.53 26.77 -11.35
N GLY A 28 -11.52 25.49 -11.63
CA GLY A 28 -11.33 24.43 -10.68
C GLY A 28 -10.18 23.59 -11.16
N ASP A 29 -9.16 23.48 -10.34
CA ASP A 29 -8.04 22.57 -10.50
C ASP A 29 -8.54 21.15 -10.71
N ASP A 30 -8.16 20.59 -11.85
CA ASP A 30 -8.40 19.19 -12.17
C ASP A 30 -7.51 18.32 -11.29
N THR A 31 -8.06 17.85 -10.17
CA THR A 31 -7.55 16.65 -9.51
C THR A 31 -7.94 15.46 -10.38
N ALA A 32 -7.01 15.00 -11.21
CA ALA A 32 -7.17 13.82 -12.04
C ALA A 32 -7.40 12.59 -11.16
N SER A 33 -8.68 12.27 -10.95
CA SER A 33 -9.10 10.94 -10.53
C SER A 33 -8.99 10.04 -11.77
N SER A 34 -7.92 9.26 -11.89
CA SER A 34 -7.69 8.37 -13.02
C SER A 34 -8.59 7.13 -12.93
N THR A 35 -9.85 7.27 -13.31
CA THR A 35 -10.70 6.14 -13.68
C THR A 35 -10.66 5.97 -15.19
N SER A 36 -9.71 5.21 -15.71
CA SER A 36 -9.74 4.84 -17.13
C SER A 36 -9.35 3.39 -17.35
N GLY A 37 -10.25 2.50 -16.95
CA GLY A 37 -10.35 1.24 -17.67
C GLY A 37 -11.22 1.45 -18.92
N PRO A 38 -11.12 0.60 -19.96
CA PRO A 38 -11.98 0.73 -21.14
C PRO A 38 -13.43 0.66 -20.70
N ALA A 39 -14.20 1.72 -21.00
CA ALA A 39 -15.64 1.72 -20.79
C ALA A 39 -16.27 0.54 -21.55
N GLY A 40 -16.77 -0.45 -20.85
CA GLY A 40 -17.38 -1.65 -21.41
C GLY A 40 -18.09 -2.47 -20.35
N GLN A 41 -19.07 -3.24 -20.79
CA GLN A 41 -19.70 -4.25 -19.92
C GLN A 41 -18.72 -5.41 -19.69
N PRO A 42 -18.63 -5.99 -18.48
CA PRO A 42 -17.80 -7.16 -18.22
C PRO A 42 -18.12 -8.31 -19.19
N VAL A 43 -17.08 -8.93 -19.74
CA VAL A 43 -17.17 -10.05 -20.65
C VAL A 43 -16.73 -11.31 -19.95
N ALA A 44 -17.60 -12.32 -19.90
CA ALA A 44 -17.29 -13.60 -19.31
C ALA A 44 -16.40 -14.44 -20.23
N GLY A 45 -15.49 -15.21 -19.60
CA GLY A 45 -14.58 -16.15 -20.27
C GLY A 45 -13.18 -15.60 -20.52
N GLY A 46 -12.32 -16.46 -21.02
CA GLY A 46 -10.95 -16.13 -21.34
C GLY A 46 -9.95 -16.29 -20.20
N GLU A 47 -8.70 -15.93 -20.47
CA GLU A 47 -7.57 -16.03 -19.55
C GLU A 47 -6.93 -14.66 -19.37
N GLY A 48 -6.63 -14.30 -18.11
CA GLY A 48 -5.84 -13.12 -17.75
C GLY A 48 -4.42 -13.54 -17.33
N ARG A 49 -3.41 -12.74 -17.72
CA ARG A 49 -2.00 -12.98 -17.39
C ARG A 49 -1.45 -11.78 -16.61
N ILE A 50 -1.03 -12.00 -15.36
CA ILE A 50 -0.56 -10.94 -14.45
C ILE A 50 0.90 -11.15 -14.10
N LEU A 51 1.70 -10.10 -14.19
CA LEU A 51 3.07 -10.06 -13.68
C LEU A 51 3.12 -9.46 -12.29
N LEU A 52 3.77 -10.17 -11.36
CA LEU A 52 3.99 -9.78 -9.97
C LEU A 52 5.45 -9.38 -9.75
N LEU A 53 5.73 -8.63 -8.68
CA LEU A 53 7.10 -8.23 -8.32
C LEU A 53 7.92 -9.38 -7.76
N SER A 54 7.30 -10.34 -7.09
CA SER A 54 8.01 -11.49 -6.50
C SER A 54 7.14 -12.74 -6.45
N ASP A 55 7.82 -13.89 -6.37
CA ASP A 55 7.18 -15.19 -6.20
C ASP A 55 6.76 -15.39 -4.73
N PRO A 56 5.57 -15.97 -4.44
CA PRO A 56 5.18 -16.28 -3.07
C PRO A 56 6.09 -17.36 -2.46
N ARG A 57 6.43 -17.20 -1.18
CA ARG A 57 7.19 -18.21 -0.44
C ARG A 57 6.37 -19.46 -0.16
N SER A 58 5.08 -19.27 0.06
CA SER A 58 4.07 -20.28 0.34
C SER A 58 2.72 -19.74 -0.08
N LEU A 59 1.75 -20.60 -0.35
CA LEU A 59 0.35 -20.21 -0.57
C LEU A 59 -0.46 -20.18 0.74
N ASP A 60 0.14 -20.56 1.87
CA ASP A 60 -0.44 -20.43 3.20
C ASP A 60 -0.74 -18.95 3.52
N PRO A 61 -2.01 -18.55 3.77
CA PRO A 61 -2.37 -17.15 3.96
C PRO A 61 -1.62 -16.49 5.12
N ALA A 62 -1.26 -17.24 6.16
CA ALA A 62 -0.50 -16.67 7.27
C ALA A 62 0.93 -16.25 6.89
N VAL A 63 1.50 -16.84 5.83
CA VAL A 63 2.87 -16.57 5.34
C VAL A 63 2.87 -15.71 4.08
N LEU A 64 1.78 -15.74 3.33
CA LEU A 64 1.57 -14.94 2.14
C LEU A 64 1.50 -13.45 2.52
N SER A 65 2.12 -12.59 1.73
CA SER A 65 2.11 -11.15 2.01
C SER A 65 0.90 -10.48 1.38
N ASN A 66 0.08 -9.80 2.19
CA ASN A 66 -1.00 -8.93 1.72
C ASN A 66 -0.49 -7.53 1.38
N GLN A 67 0.66 -7.46 0.71
CA GLN A 67 1.15 -6.23 0.11
C GLN A 67 0.73 -6.19 -1.36
N ALA A 68 0.06 -5.12 -1.74
CA ALA A 68 -0.52 -4.91 -3.05
C ALA A 68 0.46 -5.22 -4.21
N ALA A 69 1.67 -4.73 -4.07
CA ALA A 69 2.72 -4.88 -5.08
C ALA A 69 3.41 -6.26 -5.07
N ILE A 70 3.18 -7.12 -4.09
CA ILE A 70 3.93 -8.37 -3.96
C ILE A 70 3.05 -9.57 -4.30
N THR A 71 2.28 -10.07 -3.33
CA THR A 71 1.52 -11.32 -3.48
C THR A 71 0.03 -11.20 -3.11
N ALA A 72 -0.46 -9.99 -2.84
CA ALA A 72 -1.88 -9.79 -2.55
C ALA A 72 -2.81 -10.33 -3.65
N PRO A 73 -2.53 -10.17 -4.97
CA PRO A 73 -3.37 -10.74 -6.01
C PRO A 73 -3.51 -12.27 -5.93
N VAL A 74 -2.45 -12.98 -5.47
CA VAL A 74 -2.49 -14.44 -5.25
C VAL A 74 -3.43 -14.80 -4.10
N GLY A 75 -3.33 -14.05 -2.98
CA GLY A 75 -4.21 -14.25 -1.83
C GLY A 75 -5.67 -13.94 -2.16
N ASN A 76 -5.92 -12.82 -2.85
CA ASN A 76 -7.26 -12.46 -3.31
C ASN A 76 -7.86 -13.53 -4.25
N ALA A 77 -7.05 -14.11 -5.14
CA ALA A 77 -7.49 -15.17 -6.04
C ALA A 77 -7.92 -16.43 -5.28
N LEU A 78 -7.15 -16.87 -4.28
CA LEU A 78 -7.37 -18.13 -3.58
C LEU A 78 -8.39 -18.02 -2.45
N TYR A 79 -8.38 -16.91 -1.70
CA TYR A 79 -9.14 -16.79 -0.44
C TYR A 79 -10.29 -15.80 -0.52
N GLY A 80 -10.29 -14.88 -1.50
CA GLY A 80 -11.18 -13.72 -1.47
C GLY A 80 -10.84 -12.81 -0.29
N THR A 81 -11.75 -11.93 0.08
CA THR A 81 -11.54 -10.97 1.17
C THR A 81 -12.72 -10.96 2.12
N LEU A 82 -12.50 -10.75 3.42
CA LEU A 82 -13.57 -10.43 4.37
C LEU A 82 -14.13 -9.02 4.10
N MET A 83 -13.24 -8.09 3.79
CA MET A 83 -13.55 -6.69 3.56
C MET A 83 -12.54 -6.03 2.61
N ILE A 84 -12.97 -4.94 1.98
CA ILE A 84 -12.16 -4.08 1.09
C ILE A 84 -12.37 -2.63 1.48
N THR A 85 -11.74 -1.67 0.79
CA THR A 85 -12.14 -0.26 0.87
C THR A 85 -12.92 0.13 -0.38
N ASP A 86 -13.81 1.11 -0.21
CA ASP A 86 -14.36 1.88 -1.34
C ASP A 86 -13.35 2.93 -1.83
N GLU A 87 -13.73 3.72 -2.84
CA GLU A 87 -12.91 4.79 -3.42
C GLU A 87 -12.57 5.89 -2.41
N ALA A 88 -13.40 6.08 -1.39
CA ALA A 88 -13.18 7.04 -0.30
C ALA A 88 -12.29 6.47 0.83
N GLY A 89 -11.78 5.24 0.69
CA GLY A 89 -10.99 4.56 1.70
C GLY A 89 -11.78 4.00 2.89
N LYS A 90 -13.13 4.03 2.83
CA LYS A 90 -13.97 3.45 3.88
C LYS A 90 -14.09 1.95 3.71
N VAL A 91 -14.17 1.24 4.84
CA VAL A 91 -14.35 -0.21 4.85
C VAL A 91 -15.69 -0.59 4.22
N LYS A 92 -15.63 -1.49 3.25
CA LYS A 92 -16.77 -2.15 2.59
C LYS A 92 -16.65 -3.64 2.80
N TYR A 93 -17.71 -4.27 3.25
CA TYR A 93 -17.74 -5.70 3.56
C TYR A 93 -17.98 -6.54 2.30
N THR A 94 -17.28 -7.66 2.18
CA THR A 94 -17.37 -8.65 1.09
C THR A 94 -17.91 -9.97 1.62
N MET A 95 -17.07 -10.89 2.10
CA MET A 95 -17.54 -12.12 2.77
C MET A 95 -18.03 -11.85 4.20
N ALA A 96 -17.52 -10.83 4.89
CA ALA A 96 -18.15 -10.33 6.09
C ALA A 96 -19.46 -9.59 5.75
N GLU A 97 -20.41 -9.60 6.68
CA GLU A 97 -21.60 -8.75 6.70
C GLU A 97 -21.30 -7.48 7.51
N SER A 98 -20.54 -7.62 8.59
CA SER A 98 -20.08 -6.53 9.43
C SER A 98 -18.82 -6.89 10.23
N PHE A 99 -18.11 -5.87 10.73
CA PHE A 99 -17.04 -5.99 11.72
C PHE A 99 -17.05 -4.72 12.58
N ASP A 100 -17.90 -4.74 13.62
CA ASP A 100 -18.30 -3.56 14.34
C ASP A 100 -17.87 -3.60 15.81
N THR A 101 -17.75 -2.41 16.40
CA THR A 101 -17.48 -2.19 17.82
C THR A 101 -18.52 -1.23 18.39
N THR A 102 -18.99 -1.49 19.61
CA THR A 102 -19.92 -0.62 20.35
C THR A 102 -19.28 -0.02 21.61
N ASP A 103 -18.05 -0.40 21.91
CA ASP A 103 -17.31 -0.04 23.14
C ASP A 103 -15.98 0.66 22.85
N LYS A 104 -15.94 1.46 21.78
CA LYS A 104 -14.79 2.27 21.35
C LYS A 104 -13.57 1.43 20.99
N GLY A 105 -13.79 0.26 20.37
CA GLY A 105 -12.72 -0.60 19.90
C GLY A 105 -12.09 -1.51 20.94
N LYS A 106 -12.77 -1.76 22.06
CA LYS A 106 -12.33 -2.77 23.04
C LYS A 106 -12.72 -4.17 22.61
N THR A 107 -13.90 -4.30 22.01
CA THR A 107 -14.38 -5.55 21.41
C THR A 107 -14.92 -5.31 20.01
N PHE A 108 -14.74 -6.30 19.16
CA PHE A 108 -15.32 -6.32 17.81
C PHE A 108 -16.17 -7.56 17.63
N THR A 109 -17.26 -7.40 16.91
CA THR A 109 -18.09 -8.51 16.46
C THR A 109 -17.98 -8.62 14.95
N LEU A 110 -17.36 -9.70 14.46
CA LEU A 110 -17.35 -10.07 13.04
C LEU A 110 -18.60 -10.91 12.79
N LYS A 111 -19.37 -10.53 11.78
CA LYS A 111 -20.47 -11.33 11.26
C LYS A 111 -20.18 -11.68 9.81
N LEU A 112 -20.21 -12.95 9.48
CA LEU A 112 -20.05 -13.47 8.13
C LEU A 112 -21.39 -13.51 7.40
N LYS A 113 -21.38 -13.40 6.08
CA LYS A 113 -22.54 -13.72 5.25
C LYS A 113 -22.91 -15.21 5.44
N PRO A 114 -24.19 -15.53 5.50
CA PRO A 114 -24.60 -16.93 5.64
C PRO A 114 -24.30 -17.73 4.36
N GLY A 115 -24.05 -19.03 4.52
CA GLY A 115 -23.92 -19.96 3.40
C GLY A 115 -22.58 -19.91 2.65
N LEU A 116 -21.57 -19.20 3.18
CA LEU A 116 -20.23 -19.23 2.61
C LEU A 116 -19.62 -20.62 2.69
N VAL A 117 -18.96 -21.03 1.61
CA VAL A 117 -18.27 -22.32 1.53
C VAL A 117 -16.88 -22.15 0.94
N PHE A 118 -15.98 -23.02 1.35
CA PHE A 118 -14.69 -23.18 0.69
C PHE A 118 -14.83 -23.87 -0.67
N SER A 119 -13.78 -23.84 -1.47
CA SER A 119 -13.75 -24.43 -2.81
C SER A 119 -13.99 -25.94 -2.82
N ASP A 120 -13.72 -26.65 -1.73
CA ASP A 120 -14.04 -28.07 -1.54
C ASP A 120 -15.51 -28.29 -1.12
N GLY A 121 -16.24 -27.24 -0.75
CA GLY A 121 -17.64 -27.27 -0.33
C GLY A 121 -17.84 -27.38 1.18
N THR A 122 -16.78 -27.43 1.97
CA THR A 122 -16.91 -27.34 3.43
C THR A 122 -17.28 -25.92 3.87
N PRO A 123 -18.01 -25.73 4.98
CA PRO A 123 -18.45 -24.40 5.42
C PRO A 123 -17.28 -23.48 5.77
N LEU A 124 -17.33 -22.22 5.32
CA LEU A 124 -16.53 -21.12 5.85
C LEU A 124 -17.36 -20.44 6.96
N ASN A 125 -16.97 -20.63 8.20
CA ASN A 125 -17.70 -20.21 9.38
C ASN A 125 -16.79 -19.46 10.39
N ALA A 126 -17.35 -19.02 11.51
CA ALA A 126 -16.64 -18.30 12.55
C ALA A 126 -15.47 -19.09 13.16
N GLU A 127 -15.60 -20.42 13.28
CA GLU A 127 -14.49 -21.29 13.73
C GLU A 127 -13.31 -21.26 12.74
N ALA A 128 -13.57 -21.20 11.44
CA ALA A 128 -12.53 -21.10 10.45
C ALA A 128 -11.80 -19.75 10.55
N VAL A 129 -12.53 -18.66 10.77
CA VAL A 129 -11.90 -17.32 10.99
C VAL A 129 -11.06 -17.35 12.26
N LYS A 130 -11.61 -17.82 13.38
CA LYS A 130 -10.88 -17.97 14.64
C LYS A 130 -9.57 -18.73 14.46
N PHE A 131 -9.62 -19.89 13.81
CA PHE A 131 -8.46 -20.72 13.55
C PHE A 131 -7.38 -19.97 12.75
N ASN A 132 -7.75 -19.26 11.69
CA ASN A 132 -6.79 -18.51 10.87
C ASN A 132 -6.18 -17.35 11.64
N TRP A 133 -6.97 -16.56 12.36
CA TRP A 133 -6.49 -15.41 13.13
C TRP A 133 -5.57 -15.83 14.30
N ASP A 134 -5.97 -16.86 15.06
CA ASP A 134 -5.16 -17.36 16.18
C ASP A 134 -3.84 -17.95 15.68
N ARG A 135 -3.83 -18.58 14.51
CA ARG A 135 -2.63 -19.14 13.89
C ARG A 135 -1.62 -18.06 13.49
N ILE A 136 -2.05 -16.88 13.03
CA ILE A 136 -1.15 -15.76 12.70
C ILE A 136 -0.39 -15.26 13.95
N LYS A 137 -0.97 -15.39 15.16
CA LYS A 137 -0.33 -14.99 16.43
C LYS A 137 0.86 -15.87 16.80
N ASP A 138 0.92 -17.10 16.28
CA ASP A 138 2.00 -18.05 16.55
C ASP A 138 3.27 -17.65 15.79
N PRO A 139 4.37 -17.29 16.49
CA PRO A 139 5.62 -16.87 15.86
C PRO A 139 6.27 -17.98 15.03
N THR A 140 5.97 -19.27 15.32
CA THR A 140 6.52 -20.40 14.57
C THR A 140 5.98 -20.50 13.16
N VAL A 141 4.83 -19.91 12.90
CA VAL A 141 4.21 -19.84 11.57
C VAL A 141 4.99 -18.88 10.65
N GLY A 142 5.64 -17.84 11.22
CA GLY A 142 6.46 -16.90 10.48
C GLY A 142 5.67 -15.85 9.70
N SER A 143 4.50 -15.47 10.22
CA SER A 143 3.67 -14.41 9.62
C SER A 143 4.32 -13.04 9.77
N SER A 144 4.25 -12.22 8.72
CA SER A 144 4.63 -10.80 8.78
C SER A 144 3.60 -9.94 9.54
N TYR A 145 2.42 -10.49 9.84
CA TYR A 145 1.28 -9.80 10.47
C TYR A 145 1.04 -10.23 11.92
N VAL A 146 2.03 -10.83 12.54
CA VAL A 146 1.97 -11.24 13.96
C VAL A 146 1.62 -10.06 14.89
N VAL A 147 2.14 -8.87 14.60
CA VAL A 147 1.88 -7.66 15.41
C VAL A 147 0.42 -7.25 15.29
N ASP A 148 -0.13 -7.25 14.08
CA ASP A 148 -1.54 -6.90 13.82
C ASP A 148 -2.49 -7.91 14.50
N ALA A 149 -2.21 -9.21 14.38
CA ALA A 149 -3.00 -10.25 15.00
C ALA A 149 -2.94 -10.25 16.53
N ARG A 150 -1.77 -9.91 17.11
CA ARG A 150 -1.58 -9.82 18.58
C ARG A 150 -2.24 -8.60 19.23
N MET A 151 -2.79 -7.68 18.44
CA MET A 151 -3.70 -6.65 18.97
C MET A 151 -5.01 -7.27 19.48
N ILE A 152 -5.37 -8.47 19.00
CA ILE A 152 -6.47 -9.27 19.57
C ILE A 152 -5.93 -10.10 20.73
N GLU A 153 -6.46 -9.87 21.93
CA GLU A 153 -6.20 -10.68 23.12
C GLU A 153 -6.81 -12.07 22.98
N SER A 154 -8.10 -12.12 22.68
CA SER A 154 -8.86 -13.37 22.56
C SER A 154 -9.95 -13.31 21.51
N THR A 155 -10.30 -14.49 20.99
CA THR A 155 -11.42 -14.70 20.06
C THR A 155 -12.39 -15.72 20.62
N GLU A 156 -13.69 -15.44 20.48
CA GLU A 156 -14.80 -16.30 20.94
C GLU A 156 -15.79 -16.52 19.79
N VAL A 157 -16.10 -17.76 19.49
CA VAL A 157 -17.17 -18.11 18.55
C VAL A 157 -18.49 -18.03 19.27
N VAL A 158 -19.36 -17.12 18.80
CA VAL A 158 -20.70 -16.90 19.37
C VAL A 158 -21.71 -17.85 18.72
N ASP A 159 -21.63 -17.98 17.40
CA ASP A 159 -22.41 -18.92 16.58
C ASP A 159 -21.65 -19.21 15.26
N ASP A 160 -22.26 -19.95 14.34
CA ASP A 160 -21.64 -20.38 13.09
C ASP A 160 -21.12 -19.23 12.22
N VAL A 161 -21.72 -18.05 12.31
CA VAL A 161 -21.35 -16.88 11.47
C VAL A 161 -20.79 -15.72 12.28
N THR A 162 -20.80 -15.80 13.62
CA THR A 162 -20.47 -14.69 14.50
C THR A 162 -19.23 -14.99 15.35
N LEU A 163 -18.18 -14.16 15.20
CA LEU A 163 -16.96 -14.20 15.98
C LEU A 163 -16.81 -12.89 16.76
N LYS A 164 -16.56 -13.00 18.07
CA LYS A 164 -16.20 -11.87 18.93
C LYS A 164 -14.70 -11.83 19.11
N ALA A 165 -14.07 -10.66 18.94
CA ALA A 165 -12.66 -10.41 19.20
C ALA A 165 -12.52 -9.39 20.31
N THR A 166 -11.80 -9.73 21.39
CA THR A 166 -11.44 -8.82 22.48
C THR A 166 -10.04 -8.28 22.22
N MET A 167 -9.86 -6.96 22.33
CA MET A 167 -8.62 -6.29 22.02
C MET A 167 -7.75 -6.11 23.26
N VAL A 168 -6.42 -6.18 23.11
CA VAL A 168 -5.43 -5.86 24.17
C VAL A 168 -5.58 -4.41 24.63
N SER A 169 -5.85 -3.50 23.71
CA SER A 169 -6.13 -2.09 23.97
C SER A 169 -7.16 -1.56 22.97
N PRO A 170 -7.92 -0.50 23.28
CA PRO A 170 -8.91 0.04 22.37
C PRO A 170 -8.28 0.53 21.06
N VAL A 171 -8.80 0.05 19.90
CA VAL A 171 -8.37 0.49 18.56
C VAL A 171 -9.61 0.58 17.66
N PRO A 172 -10.38 1.68 17.68
CA PRO A 172 -11.63 1.78 16.92
C PRO A 172 -11.49 1.51 15.42
N ALA A 173 -10.34 1.83 14.81
CA ALA A 173 -10.06 1.61 13.39
C ALA A 173 -9.46 0.22 13.07
N TYR A 174 -9.60 -0.78 13.94
CA TYR A 174 -8.93 -2.09 13.77
C TYR A 174 -9.33 -2.83 12.48
N ALA A 175 -10.49 -2.57 11.92
CA ALA A 175 -10.90 -3.10 10.62
C ALA A 175 -9.88 -2.80 9.51
N GLN A 176 -9.20 -1.65 9.56
CA GLN A 176 -8.13 -1.31 8.62
C GLN A 176 -6.90 -2.21 8.78
N ALA A 177 -6.56 -2.62 10.00
CA ALA A 177 -5.47 -3.58 10.23
C ALA A 177 -5.81 -4.96 9.67
N VAL A 178 -7.05 -5.43 9.86
CA VAL A 178 -7.53 -6.70 9.27
C VAL A 178 -7.47 -6.63 7.75
N LEU A 179 -8.01 -5.56 7.15
CA LEU A 179 -8.09 -5.36 5.71
C LEU A 179 -6.70 -5.37 5.02
N ASN A 180 -5.71 -4.72 5.64
CA ASN A 180 -4.36 -4.58 5.09
C ASN A 180 -3.41 -5.71 5.52
N SER A 181 -3.90 -6.75 6.19
CA SER A 181 -3.13 -7.91 6.63
C SER A 181 -3.66 -9.22 6.04
N SER A 182 -2.92 -10.30 6.26
CA SER A 182 -3.39 -11.64 5.88
C SER A 182 -4.57 -12.14 6.71
N MET A 183 -4.99 -11.42 7.75
CA MET A 183 -6.23 -11.69 8.49
C MET A 183 -7.49 -11.53 7.63
N ASN A 184 -7.36 -10.82 6.51
CA ASN A 184 -8.43 -10.66 5.52
C ASN A 184 -8.73 -11.93 4.70
N TRP A 185 -7.85 -12.94 4.79
CA TRP A 185 -7.90 -14.18 4.02
C TRP A 185 -8.15 -15.39 4.91
N ILE A 186 -9.16 -16.16 4.58
CA ILE A 186 -9.54 -17.34 5.37
C ILE A 186 -9.37 -18.59 4.52
N ALA A 187 -8.53 -19.50 4.98
CA ALA A 187 -8.32 -20.81 4.38
C ALA A 187 -8.96 -21.92 5.23
N SER A 188 -9.22 -23.06 4.59
CA SER A 188 -9.78 -24.25 5.27
C SER A 188 -8.87 -24.73 6.41
N PRO A 189 -9.34 -24.77 7.66
CA PRO A 189 -8.58 -25.30 8.78
C PRO A 189 -8.10 -26.75 8.56
N ALA A 190 -8.92 -27.57 7.93
CA ALA A 190 -8.59 -28.96 7.64
C ALA A 190 -7.40 -29.07 6.68
N ALA A 191 -7.38 -28.25 5.62
CA ALA A 191 -6.27 -28.19 4.66
C ALA A 191 -4.99 -27.66 5.31
N LEU A 192 -5.08 -26.60 6.14
CA LEU A 192 -3.91 -26.04 6.85
C LEU A 192 -3.29 -27.02 7.85
N LYS A 193 -4.12 -27.82 8.55
CA LYS A 193 -3.66 -28.87 9.50
C LYS A 193 -2.90 -30.00 8.81
N ALA A 194 -3.06 -30.20 7.50
CA ALA A 194 -2.28 -31.18 6.72
C ALA A 194 -0.79 -30.78 6.51
N GLY A 195 -0.42 -29.58 6.95
CA GLY A 195 0.93 -29.06 6.87
C GLY A 195 1.19 -28.23 5.60
N ARG A 196 2.19 -27.34 5.68
CA ARG A 196 2.51 -26.33 4.64
C ARG A 196 2.76 -26.93 3.26
N ASP A 197 3.58 -27.97 3.17
CA ASP A 197 3.93 -28.59 1.88
C ASP A 197 2.73 -29.24 1.20
N SER A 198 1.81 -29.80 1.98
CA SER A 198 0.54 -30.36 1.50
C SER A 198 -0.40 -29.22 1.06
N PHE A 199 -0.48 -28.18 1.87
CA PHE A 199 -1.31 -27.02 1.60
C PHE A 199 -0.88 -26.28 0.34
N ASP A 200 0.42 -26.05 0.14
CA ASP A 200 0.98 -25.37 -1.05
C ASP A 200 0.66 -26.12 -2.36
N LYS A 201 0.46 -27.44 -2.30
CA LYS A 201 0.06 -28.25 -3.46
C LYS A 201 -1.44 -28.17 -3.74
N LYS A 202 -2.26 -27.97 -2.70
CA LYS A 202 -3.72 -27.95 -2.81
C LYS A 202 -4.29 -26.97 -1.78
N PRO A 203 -4.12 -25.66 -1.96
CA PRO A 203 -4.71 -24.65 -1.08
C PRO A 203 -6.25 -24.69 -1.24
N ILE A 204 -6.94 -24.64 -0.12
CA ILE A 204 -8.40 -24.60 -0.06
C ILE A 204 -8.81 -23.27 0.57
N GLY A 205 -9.38 -22.39 -0.25
CA GLY A 205 -9.92 -21.08 0.14
C GLY A 205 -11.33 -20.87 -0.37
N ALA A 206 -11.88 -19.69 -0.18
CA ALA A 206 -13.21 -19.28 -0.66
C ALA A 206 -13.15 -18.19 -1.74
N GLY A 207 -11.98 -18.00 -2.34
CA GLY A 207 -11.74 -16.99 -3.36
C GLY A 207 -12.36 -17.30 -4.72
N PRO A 208 -12.26 -16.32 -5.64
CA PRO A 208 -12.82 -16.43 -6.99
C PRO A 208 -12.15 -17.50 -7.85
N PHE A 209 -10.94 -17.93 -7.49
CA PHE A 209 -10.21 -18.94 -8.24
C PHE A 209 -9.69 -20.05 -7.32
N THR A 210 -9.41 -21.21 -7.93
CA THR A 210 -8.71 -22.34 -7.29
C THR A 210 -7.38 -22.59 -7.99
N LEU A 211 -6.40 -23.13 -7.27
CA LEU A 211 -5.11 -23.48 -7.84
C LEU A 211 -5.24 -24.66 -8.82
N GLU A 212 -4.74 -24.48 -10.03
CA GLU A 212 -4.57 -25.56 -11.01
C GLU A 212 -3.16 -26.14 -10.90
N SER A 213 -2.13 -25.28 -10.88
CA SER A 213 -0.73 -25.67 -10.72
C SER A 213 0.13 -24.50 -10.26
N TRP A 214 1.22 -24.82 -9.57
CA TRP A 214 2.24 -23.87 -9.20
C TRP A 214 3.62 -24.44 -9.44
N THR A 215 4.35 -23.82 -10.37
CA THR A 215 5.77 -24.09 -10.62
C THR A 215 6.57 -22.93 -10.05
N ARG A 216 7.40 -23.21 -9.03
CA ARG A 216 8.23 -22.19 -8.38
C ARG A 216 9.08 -21.42 -9.40
N GLN A 217 9.15 -20.09 -9.24
CA GLN A 217 9.86 -19.19 -10.15
C GLN A 217 9.36 -19.20 -11.61
N ALA A 218 8.17 -19.73 -11.83
CA ALA A 218 7.49 -19.76 -13.11
C ALA A 218 6.01 -19.37 -12.95
N ASP A 219 5.08 -20.19 -13.46
CA ASP A 219 3.68 -19.87 -13.46
C ASP A 219 2.94 -20.40 -12.23
N ILE A 220 2.02 -19.56 -11.73
CA ILE A 220 0.92 -19.97 -10.85
C ILE A 220 -0.35 -19.91 -11.70
N LYS A 221 -0.97 -21.05 -11.95
CA LYS A 221 -2.16 -21.16 -12.79
C LYS A 221 -3.40 -21.42 -11.93
N PHE A 222 -4.43 -20.69 -12.25
CA PHE A 222 -5.69 -20.74 -11.53
C PHE A 222 -6.84 -20.98 -12.51
N VAL A 223 -7.90 -21.64 -12.00
CA VAL A 223 -9.17 -21.82 -12.70
C VAL A 223 -10.31 -21.24 -11.88
N LYS A 224 -11.35 -20.74 -12.55
CA LYS A 224 -12.55 -20.20 -11.91
C LYS A 224 -13.11 -21.15 -10.87
N ASN A 225 -13.40 -20.63 -9.67
CA ASN A 225 -14.07 -21.38 -8.60
C ASN A 225 -15.59 -21.40 -8.84
N PRO A 226 -16.18 -22.56 -9.18
CA PRO A 226 -17.62 -22.65 -9.42
C PRO A 226 -18.48 -22.42 -8.18
N LYS A 227 -17.87 -22.43 -6.99
CA LYS A 227 -18.52 -22.20 -5.69
C LYS A 227 -18.29 -20.81 -5.13
N TYR A 228 -17.72 -19.89 -5.95
CA TYR A 228 -17.50 -18.52 -5.50
C TYR A 228 -18.84 -17.85 -5.18
N TRP A 229 -18.90 -17.20 -4.03
CA TRP A 229 -20.14 -16.67 -3.45
C TRP A 229 -20.72 -15.47 -4.24
N ASP A 230 -19.90 -14.72 -4.98
CA ASP A 230 -20.28 -13.46 -5.67
C ASP A 230 -20.48 -13.69 -7.18
N ALA A 231 -21.36 -14.64 -7.55
CA ALA A 231 -21.70 -14.86 -8.95
C ALA A 231 -22.31 -13.58 -9.57
N PRO A 232 -22.01 -13.25 -10.87
CA PRO A 232 -21.36 -14.10 -11.87
C PRO A 232 -19.82 -14.05 -11.86
N LYS A 233 -19.21 -13.33 -10.93
CA LYS A 233 -17.75 -13.25 -10.79
C LYS A 233 -17.12 -14.61 -10.42
N PRO A 234 -15.84 -14.81 -10.70
CA PRO A 234 -14.98 -13.96 -11.53
C PRO A 234 -15.41 -14.03 -13.00
N TYR A 235 -15.13 -12.98 -13.76
CA TYR A 235 -15.48 -12.98 -15.19
C TYR A 235 -14.55 -13.86 -16.03
N LEU A 236 -13.25 -13.94 -15.65
CA LEU A 236 -12.28 -14.81 -16.32
C LEU A 236 -12.48 -16.28 -15.96
N ASP A 237 -12.25 -17.19 -16.92
CA ASP A 237 -12.24 -18.64 -16.67
C ASP A 237 -10.93 -19.10 -16.06
N ARG A 238 -9.84 -18.46 -16.43
CA ARG A 238 -8.45 -18.80 -16.06
C ARG A 238 -7.66 -17.55 -15.72
N LEU A 239 -6.70 -17.72 -14.84
CA LEU A 239 -5.77 -16.66 -14.46
C LEU A 239 -4.37 -17.28 -14.33
N THR A 240 -3.38 -16.66 -14.98
CA THR A 240 -1.98 -17.04 -14.84
C THR A 240 -1.21 -15.88 -14.23
N MET A 241 -0.51 -16.13 -13.12
CA MET A 241 0.38 -15.16 -12.50
C MET A 241 1.83 -15.64 -12.59
N ARG A 242 2.75 -14.72 -12.84
CA ARG A 242 4.18 -14.97 -12.89
C ARG A 242 4.94 -13.83 -12.22
N SER A 243 6.02 -14.12 -11.50
CA SER A 243 6.90 -13.09 -10.99
C SER A 243 7.93 -12.65 -12.06
N ALA A 244 8.15 -11.34 -12.10
CA ALA A 244 9.23 -10.72 -12.88
C ALA A 244 9.80 -9.57 -12.04
N THR A 245 10.97 -9.78 -11.44
CA THR A 245 11.57 -8.84 -10.48
C THR A 245 12.10 -7.56 -11.12
N ASP A 246 12.53 -7.64 -12.38
CA ASP A 246 12.98 -6.46 -13.13
C ASP A 246 11.79 -5.63 -13.64
N ALA A 247 11.73 -4.37 -13.22
CA ALA A 247 10.62 -3.47 -13.55
C ALA A 247 10.53 -3.18 -15.05
N THR A 248 11.65 -2.97 -15.72
CA THR A 248 11.70 -2.70 -17.15
C THR A 248 11.22 -3.91 -17.95
N GLN A 249 11.63 -5.12 -17.53
CA GLN A 249 11.17 -6.35 -18.14
C GLN A 249 9.64 -6.53 -17.99
N ARG A 250 9.09 -6.23 -16.78
CA ARG A 250 7.63 -6.31 -16.55
C ARG A 250 6.87 -5.44 -17.54
N LEU A 251 7.21 -4.14 -17.61
CA LEU A 251 6.53 -3.21 -18.50
C LEU A 251 6.68 -3.62 -19.98
N ASN A 252 7.88 -3.97 -20.42
CA ASN A 252 8.13 -4.40 -21.81
C ASN A 252 7.35 -5.67 -22.16
N THR A 253 7.14 -6.59 -21.20
CA THR A 253 6.34 -7.79 -21.43
C THR A 253 4.86 -7.45 -21.64
N VAL A 254 4.30 -6.47 -20.92
CA VAL A 254 2.94 -5.98 -21.16
C VAL A 254 2.85 -5.28 -22.52
N ILE A 255 3.79 -4.38 -22.84
CA ILE A 255 3.83 -3.67 -24.13
C ILE A 255 3.86 -4.65 -25.31
N SER A 256 4.63 -5.73 -25.22
CA SER A 256 4.74 -6.76 -26.28
C SER A 256 3.57 -7.75 -26.31
N GLY A 257 2.59 -7.65 -25.38
CA GLY A 257 1.47 -8.57 -25.28
C GLY A 257 1.82 -9.94 -24.67
N GLY A 258 2.99 -10.06 -24.05
CA GLY A 258 3.41 -11.26 -23.30
C GLY A 258 2.65 -11.45 -21.99
N ALA A 259 2.10 -10.37 -21.42
CA ALA A 259 1.18 -10.35 -20.28
C ALA A 259 0.08 -9.31 -20.53
N ASP A 260 -0.99 -9.38 -19.75
CA ASP A 260 -2.14 -8.48 -19.87
C ASP A 260 -2.09 -7.37 -18.82
N ILE A 261 -1.52 -7.66 -17.63
CA ILE A 261 -1.36 -6.73 -16.51
C ILE A 261 0.04 -6.90 -15.91
N ALA A 262 0.65 -5.77 -15.50
CA ALA A 262 1.78 -5.76 -14.58
C ALA A 262 1.39 -5.01 -13.29
N ILE A 263 1.66 -5.62 -12.14
CA ILE A 263 1.68 -4.88 -10.88
C ILE A 263 3.04 -4.19 -10.81
N ASP A 264 3.05 -2.90 -10.50
CA ASP A 264 4.30 -2.12 -10.46
C ASP A 264 4.29 -1.07 -9.35
N THR A 265 5.49 -0.69 -8.91
CA THR A 265 5.75 0.39 -7.96
C THR A 265 6.80 1.38 -8.50
N ASN A 266 7.35 1.08 -9.68
CA ASN A 266 8.38 1.91 -10.29
C ASN A 266 7.72 3.10 -10.99
N THR A 267 7.99 4.30 -10.48
CA THR A 267 7.37 5.54 -10.97
C THR A 267 7.71 5.85 -12.43
N VAL A 268 8.92 5.49 -12.88
CA VAL A 268 9.32 5.64 -14.29
C VAL A 268 8.47 4.76 -15.21
N ASN A 269 8.15 3.54 -14.77
CA ASN A 269 7.27 2.65 -15.53
C ASN A 269 5.82 3.13 -15.53
N ILE A 270 5.35 3.68 -14.42
CA ILE A 270 4.00 4.23 -14.29
C ILE A 270 3.84 5.42 -15.25
N ASP A 271 4.77 6.37 -15.21
CA ASP A 271 4.81 7.52 -16.12
C ASP A 271 4.86 7.09 -17.60
N LYS A 272 5.72 6.12 -17.92
CA LYS A 272 5.80 5.57 -19.27
C LYS A 272 4.52 4.87 -19.71
N ALA A 273 3.80 4.20 -18.81
CA ALA A 273 2.52 3.57 -19.12
C ALA A 273 1.45 4.62 -19.42
N GLU A 274 1.39 5.72 -18.65
CA GLU A 274 0.45 6.83 -18.86
C GLU A 274 0.68 7.55 -20.19
N THR A 275 1.93 7.56 -20.69
CA THR A 275 2.30 8.14 -22.00
C THR A 275 2.24 7.14 -23.16
N SER A 276 1.82 5.90 -22.92
CA SER A 276 1.68 4.81 -23.88
C SER A 276 0.20 4.42 -24.07
N ASP A 277 -0.10 3.49 -24.98
CA ASP A 277 -1.44 2.91 -25.15
C ASP A 277 -1.81 1.89 -24.05
N LEU A 278 -1.33 2.11 -22.82
CA LEU A 278 -1.62 1.29 -21.65
C LEU A 278 -2.52 2.06 -20.68
N SER A 279 -3.31 1.34 -19.89
CA SER A 279 -4.04 1.91 -18.77
C SER A 279 -3.27 1.68 -17.49
N ALA A 280 -3.08 2.71 -16.67
CA ALA A 280 -2.53 2.58 -15.33
C ALA A 280 -3.58 2.99 -14.30
N VAL A 281 -3.94 2.06 -13.41
CA VAL A 281 -4.72 2.39 -12.21
C VAL A 281 -3.72 2.51 -11.07
N VAL A 282 -3.62 3.71 -10.49
CA VAL A 282 -2.57 4.07 -9.54
C VAL A 282 -3.18 4.42 -8.20
N THR A 283 -2.70 3.79 -7.13
CA THR A 283 -3.01 4.13 -5.75
C THR A 283 -1.78 4.78 -5.11
N THR A 284 -1.88 6.07 -4.79
CA THR A 284 -0.85 6.80 -4.03
C THR A 284 -1.17 6.74 -2.54
N LEU A 285 -0.17 6.42 -1.73
CA LEU A 285 -0.32 6.26 -0.29
C LEU A 285 0.19 7.50 0.45
N SER A 286 -0.42 7.82 1.58
CA SER A 286 0.10 8.77 2.56
C SER A 286 1.38 8.24 3.20
N GLY A 287 2.16 9.10 3.85
CA GLY A 287 3.50 8.78 4.32
C GLY A 287 4.47 8.55 3.16
N GLY A 288 5.18 7.44 3.16
CA GLY A 288 6.08 7.06 2.06
C GLY A 288 7.40 6.47 2.54
N ASN A 289 8.38 6.49 1.65
CA ASN A 289 9.77 6.12 1.95
C ASN A 289 10.51 7.29 2.59
N PHE A 290 11.34 6.99 3.57
CA PHE A 290 12.09 8.00 4.30
C PHE A 290 13.48 7.50 4.72
N MET A 291 14.37 8.44 4.95
CA MET A 291 15.65 8.23 5.64
C MET A 291 15.40 8.37 7.12
N THR A 292 15.79 7.36 7.91
CA THR A 292 15.62 7.32 9.37
C THR A 292 16.91 7.75 10.04
N PHE A 293 16.86 8.79 10.85
CA PHE A 293 17.97 9.21 11.72
C PHE A 293 17.90 8.44 13.04
N ASN A 294 18.97 7.74 13.41
CA ASN A 294 19.00 7.02 14.68
C ASN A 294 19.29 7.96 15.86
N SER A 295 18.23 8.46 16.49
CA SER A 295 18.32 9.39 17.63
C SER A 295 18.87 8.77 18.92
N ARG A 296 19.26 7.48 18.91
CA ARG A 296 19.86 6.81 20.09
C ARG A 296 21.35 7.04 20.21
N ARG A 297 21.99 7.62 19.18
CA ARG A 297 23.45 7.79 19.11
C ARG A 297 23.84 9.05 18.32
N ALA A 298 25.05 9.55 18.61
CA ALA A 298 25.63 10.65 17.86
C ALA A 298 25.80 10.29 16.35
N PRO A 299 25.64 11.27 15.45
CA PRO A 299 25.36 12.68 15.73
C PRO A 299 23.85 12.97 15.88
N PHE A 300 22.96 11.99 15.63
CA PHE A 300 21.52 12.20 15.50
C PHE A 300 20.75 12.18 16.84
N ASP A 301 21.41 11.96 17.95
CA ASP A 301 20.89 12.26 19.30
C ASP A 301 20.66 13.76 19.53
N ASP A 302 21.43 14.63 18.81
CA ASP A 302 21.20 16.07 18.76
C ASP A 302 20.20 16.43 17.65
N ILE A 303 19.09 17.09 18.01
CA ILE A 303 18.04 17.48 17.06
C ILE A 303 18.59 18.41 15.95
N ARG A 304 19.57 19.27 16.27
CA ARG A 304 20.20 20.18 15.30
C ARG A 304 20.86 19.41 14.15
N ALA A 305 21.45 18.23 14.44
CA ALA A 305 22.06 17.40 13.39
C ALA A 305 21.01 16.83 12.44
N ARG A 306 19.86 16.40 12.95
CA ARG A 306 18.74 15.91 12.12
C ARG A 306 18.15 17.03 11.26
N GLN A 307 17.91 18.19 11.87
CA GLN A 307 17.39 19.37 11.17
C GLN A 307 18.39 19.89 10.13
N ALA A 308 19.69 19.91 10.43
CA ALA A 308 20.73 20.34 9.50
C ALA A 308 20.80 19.44 8.26
N VAL A 309 20.83 18.12 8.47
CA VAL A 309 20.83 17.15 7.35
C VAL A 309 19.53 17.25 6.56
N SER A 310 18.37 17.34 7.21
CA SER A 310 17.10 17.54 6.51
C SER A 310 17.10 18.81 5.67
N ALA A 311 17.45 19.96 6.24
CA ALA A 311 17.46 21.25 5.52
C ALA A 311 18.50 21.31 4.38
N ALA A 312 19.56 20.49 4.45
CA ALA A 312 20.61 20.44 3.43
C ALA A 312 20.19 19.70 2.16
N ILE A 313 19.21 18.78 2.23
CA ILE A 313 18.83 17.91 1.12
C ILE A 313 17.76 18.58 0.26
N ASP A 314 18.06 18.70 -1.02
CA ASP A 314 17.13 19.06 -2.09
C ASP A 314 16.47 17.76 -2.59
N LEU A 315 15.19 17.60 -2.27
CA LEU A 315 14.43 16.39 -2.60
C LEU A 315 14.10 16.29 -4.10
N ASP A 316 13.98 17.41 -4.80
CA ASP A 316 13.76 17.40 -6.25
C ASP A 316 15.01 16.92 -6.99
N ALA A 317 16.19 17.37 -6.55
CA ALA A 317 17.46 16.87 -7.07
C ALA A 317 17.66 15.37 -6.77
N LEU A 318 17.21 14.91 -5.61
CA LEU A 318 17.24 13.49 -5.25
C LEU A 318 16.26 12.68 -6.11
N ASN A 319 15.05 13.19 -6.31
CA ASN A 319 14.04 12.60 -7.17
C ASN A 319 14.54 12.46 -8.62
N LEU A 320 15.16 13.51 -9.14
CA LEU A 320 15.76 13.47 -10.47
C LEU A 320 16.85 12.39 -10.58
N ALA A 321 17.72 12.29 -9.59
CA ALA A 321 18.84 11.34 -9.60
C ALA A 321 18.42 9.88 -9.47
N ALA A 322 17.42 9.58 -8.62
CA ALA A 322 17.01 8.22 -8.31
C ALA A 322 15.81 7.73 -9.12
N TYR A 323 14.94 8.66 -9.57
CA TYR A 323 13.63 8.34 -10.17
C TYR A 323 13.36 9.10 -11.47
N ASN A 324 14.37 9.71 -12.10
CA ASN A 324 14.25 10.53 -13.32
C ASN A 324 13.20 11.65 -13.20
N GLY A 325 12.95 12.14 -11.98
CA GLY A 325 11.95 13.17 -11.71
C GLY A 325 10.48 12.69 -11.68
N THR A 326 10.23 11.39 -11.87
CA THR A 326 8.87 10.84 -11.92
C THR A 326 8.30 10.47 -10.54
N GLY A 327 9.13 10.47 -9.49
CA GLY A 327 8.70 10.18 -8.12
C GLY A 327 7.85 11.30 -7.53
N ALA A 328 6.82 10.97 -6.77
CA ALA A 328 6.06 11.95 -6.00
C ALA A 328 6.79 12.27 -4.70
N VAL A 329 7.35 13.46 -4.60
CA VAL A 329 8.00 13.97 -3.37
C VAL A 329 6.91 14.37 -2.36
N PRO A 330 6.95 13.87 -1.10
CA PRO A 330 5.92 14.21 -0.11
C PRO A 330 6.16 15.60 0.51
N ASP A 331 5.29 16.56 0.22
CA ASP A 331 5.30 17.86 0.91
C ASP A 331 4.70 17.76 2.32
N THR A 332 3.71 16.91 2.50
CA THR A 332 2.93 16.72 3.73
C THR A 332 2.92 15.25 4.14
N LEU A 333 2.56 14.93 5.39
CA LEU A 333 2.46 13.53 5.84
C LEU A 333 1.33 12.78 5.12
N PHE A 334 0.18 13.40 5.00
CA PHE A 334 -0.98 12.84 4.34
C PHE A 334 -1.08 13.32 2.89
N ASP A 335 -1.52 12.44 2.00
CA ASP A 335 -1.87 12.81 0.64
C ASP A 335 -3.09 13.75 0.62
N LYS A 336 -3.21 14.58 -0.41
CA LYS A 336 -4.31 15.57 -0.54
C LYS A 336 -5.70 14.92 -0.55
N GLY A 337 -5.82 13.68 -1.01
CA GLY A 337 -7.06 12.91 -0.98
C GLY A 337 -7.39 12.29 0.38
N SER A 338 -6.48 12.34 1.36
CA SER A 338 -6.70 11.77 2.68
C SER A 338 -7.65 12.63 3.52
N PRO A 339 -8.60 12.05 4.28
CA PRO A 339 -9.41 12.79 5.24
C PRO A 339 -8.60 13.47 6.36
N PHE A 340 -7.34 13.04 6.55
CA PHE A 340 -6.42 13.57 7.56
C PHE A 340 -5.47 14.63 7.01
N PHE A 341 -5.62 15.03 5.75
CA PHE A 341 -4.77 16.03 5.11
C PHE A 341 -4.68 17.33 5.91
N SER A 342 -3.47 17.83 6.04
CA SER A 342 -3.11 19.14 6.59
C SER A 342 -1.93 19.68 5.79
N ASP A 343 -1.83 20.98 5.59
CA ASP A 343 -0.80 21.64 4.74
C ASP A 343 0.50 21.91 5.49
N THR A 344 0.70 21.34 6.67
CA THR A 344 1.98 21.45 7.39
C THR A 344 3.08 20.79 6.57
N PRO A 345 4.11 21.52 6.12
CA PRO A 345 5.18 20.94 5.35
C PRO A 345 6.07 20.07 6.25
N LEU A 346 6.37 18.85 5.79
CA LEU A 346 7.29 17.93 6.50
C LEU A 346 8.75 18.32 6.32
N HIS A 347 9.06 19.05 5.25
CA HIS A 347 10.43 19.37 4.85
C HIS A 347 10.47 20.73 4.15
N LYS A 348 11.59 21.42 4.33
CA LYS A 348 11.96 22.59 3.58
C LYS A 348 13.46 22.64 3.40
N THR A 349 13.91 22.67 2.15
CA THR A 349 15.32 22.90 1.85
C THR A 349 15.71 24.34 2.26
N ASP A 350 16.70 24.45 3.15
CA ASP A 350 17.26 25.72 3.59
C ASP A 350 18.78 25.58 3.81
N LYS A 351 19.52 25.88 2.75
CA LYS A 351 20.98 25.75 2.73
C LYS A 351 21.69 26.62 3.76
N ALA A 352 21.13 27.81 4.05
CA ALA A 352 21.72 28.72 5.03
C ALA A 352 21.52 28.20 6.46
N LEU A 353 20.31 27.72 6.78
CA LEU A 353 20.01 27.07 8.05
C LEU A 353 20.89 25.82 8.24
N ALA A 354 21.00 24.98 7.22
CA ALA A 354 21.82 23.77 7.27
C ALA A 354 23.27 24.08 7.65
N GLN A 355 23.94 25.02 6.93
CA GLN A 355 25.31 25.39 7.23
C GLN A 355 25.45 26.00 8.63
N LYS A 356 24.53 26.88 9.03
CA LYS A 356 24.50 27.45 10.37
C LYS A 356 24.47 26.37 11.47
N LEU A 357 23.61 25.39 11.35
CA LEU A 357 23.47 24.30 12.33
C LEU A 357 24.72 23.40 12.33
N PHE A 358 25.32 23.11 11.18
CA PHE A 358 26.58 22.36 11.11
C PHE A 358 27.74 23.14 11.80
N ASP A 359 27.80 24.47 11.63
CA ASP A 359 28.81 25.30 12.27
C ASP A 359 28.60 25.38 13.79
N GLU A 360 27.37 25.51 14.27
CA GLU A 360 27.03 25.49 15.70
C GLU A 360 27.43 24.16 16.35
N LEU A 361 27.10 23.04 15.72
CA LEU A 361 27.49 21.71 16.20
C LEU A 361 29.00 21.53 16.24
N ALA A 362 29.72 22.03 15.23
CA ALA A 362 31.17 21.97 15.20
C ALA A 362 31.81 22.84 16.30
N ALA A 363 31.24 24.02 16.57
CA ALA A 363 31.68 24.89 17.65
C ALA A 363 31.51 24.26 19.04
N ASP A 364 30.46 23.40 19.19
CA ASP A 364 30.24 22.58 20.40
C ASP A 364 31.13 21.32 20.43
N GLY A 365 32.08 21.17 19.49
CA GLY A 365 32.93 19.97 19.40
C GLY A 365 32.24 18.71 18.87
N LYS A 366 31.11 18.87 18.22
CA LYS A 366 30.26 17.80 17.69
C LYS A 366 30.07 17.89 16.17
N PRO A 367 31.14 17.90 15.34
CA PRO A 367 30.96 17.92 13.89
C PRO A 367 30.17 16.71 13.43
N VAL A 368 29.28 16.91 12.44
CA VAL A 368 28.35 15.86 12.00
C VAL A 368 29.09 14.83 11.14
N LYS A 369 29.25 13.63 11.65
CA LYS A 369 29.86 12.50 10.93
C LYS A 369 28.99 11.27 11.08
N PHE A 370 28.60 10.66 9.96
CA PHE A 370 27.73 9.47 9.99
C PHE A 370 27.90 8.56 8.79
N THR A 371 27.37 7.35 8.92
CA THR A 371 27.31 6.35 7.86
C THR A 371 25.87 6.21 7.37
N PHE A 372 25.67 6.35 6.06
CA PHE A 372 24.41 5.99 5.42
C PHE A 372 24.44 4.50 5.05
N SER A 373 23.71 3.67 5.77
CA SER A 373 23.53 2.26 5.47
C SER A 373 22.48 2.10 4.38
N SER A 374 22.89 1.77 3.16
CA SER A 374 22.06 1.66 1.97
C SER A 374 21.91 0.21 1.53
N PHE A 375 20.80 -0.12 0.84
CA PHE A 375 20.52 -1.45 0.33
C PHE A 375 21.10 -1.66 -1.08
N PRO A 376 21.35 -2.93 -1.51
CA PRO A 376 22.02 -3.22 -2.77
C PRO A 376 21.07 -3.14 -3.99
N SER A 377 20.28 -2.05 -4.12
CA SER A 377 19.52 -1.75 -5.33
C SER A 377 20.08 -0.50 -6.00
N SER A 378 19.88 -0.37 -7.32
CA SER A 378 20.32 0.81 -8.08
C SER A 378 19.71 2.09 -7.53
N GLU A 379 18.42 2.07 -7.18
CA GLU A 379 17.70 3.19 -6.60
C GLU A 379 18.30 3.63 -5.24
N ASN A 380 18.45 2.67 -4.30
CA ASN A 380 19.01 2.98 -2.99
C ASN A 380 20.45 3.47 -3.07
N LYS A 381 21.23 2.94 -4.02
CA LYS A 381 22.58 3.43 -4.29
C LYS A 381 22.55 4.87 -4.78
N ALA A 382 21.70 5.19 -5.76
CA ALA A 382 21.56 6.55 -6.29
C ALA A 382 21.10 7.53 -5.20
N ILE A 383 20.19 7.14 -4.32
CA ILE A 383 19.76 7.93 -3.16
C ILE A 383 20.97 8.22 -2.25
N ALA A 384 21.73 7.21 -1.86
CA ALA A 384 22.83 7.37 -0.92
C ALA A 384 23.98 8.21 -1.50
N GLU A 385 24.33 8.01 -2.78
CA GLU A 385 25.34 8.77 -3.50
C GLU A 385 24.91 10.23 -3.69
N ASN A 386 23.64 10.48 -4.00
CA ASN A 386 23.10 11.84 -4.14
C ASN A 386 23.11 12.59 -2.80
N VAL A 387 22.67 11.95 -1.70
CA VAL A 387 22.72 12.52 -0.35
C VAL A 387 24.17 12.85 0.03
N GLN A 388 25.13 11.94 -0.21
CA GLN A 388 26.54 12.18 0.05
C GLN A 388 27.06 13.37 -0.78
N ALA A 389 26.73 13.44 -2.05
CA ALA A 389 27.14 14.54 -2.94
C ALA A 389 26.58 15.88 -2.47
N GLN A 390 25.29 15.96 -2.12
CA GLN A 390 24.67 17.18 -1.62
C GLN A 390 25.33 17.67 -0.32
N LEU A 391 25.56 16.76 0.63
CA LEU A 391 26.16 17.09 1.92
C LEU A 391 27.66 17.45 1.80
N SER A 392 28.35 16.98 0.78
CA SER A 392 29.75 17.36 0.52
C SER A 392 29.96 18.85 0.22
N ALA A 393 28.88 19.57 -0.13
CA ALA A 393 28.94 21.03 -0.36
C ALA A 393 29.01 21.87 0.93
N TYR A 394 28.78 21.24 2.10
CA TYR A 394 28.76 21.93 3.38
C TYR A 394 30.02 21.65 4.19
N LYS A 395 30.36 22.60 5.07
CA LYS A 395 31.44 22.44 6.04
C LYS A 395 30.94 21.69 7.27
N ASN A 396 31.86 21.06 8.00
CA ASN A 396 31.59 20.40 9.28
C ASN A 396 30.62 19.20 9.24
N VAL A 397 30.39 18.66 8.04
CA VAL A 397 29.64 17.41 7.83
C VAL A 397 30.43 16.43 6.98
N THR A 398 30.36 15.13 7.31
CA THR A 398 31.03 14.06 6.54
C THR A 398 30.10 12.85 6.50
N VAL A 399 29.83 12.33 5.31
CA VAL A 399 28.96 11.16 5.08
C VAL A 399 29.75 10.04 4.43
N SER A 400 29.67 8.85 5.00
CA SER A 400 30.15 7.61 4.39
C SER A 400 28.98 6.76 3.93
N VAL A 401 29.07 6.16 2.76
CA VAL A 401 28.03 5.22 2.27
C VAL A 401 28.51 3.80 2.50
N LYS A 402 27.66 2.95 3.10
CA LYS A 402 27.89 1.53 3.31
C LYS A 402 26.75 0.75 2.66
N ILE A 403 27.07 -0.11 1.70
CA ILE A 403 26.08 -1.05 1.15
C ILE A 403 25.96 -2.23 2.11
N VAL A 404 24.73 -2.56 2.48
CA VAL A 404 24.38 -3.59 3.45
C VAL A 404 23.66 -4.74 2.75
N ASP A 405 24.10 -5.97 2.97
CA ASP A 405 23.42 -7.14 2.43
C ASP A 405 22.01 -7.30 3.00
N ILE A 406 21.06 -7.77 2.17
CA ILE A 406 19.66 -7.96 2.56
C ILE A 406 19.53 -8.83 3.82
N GLY A 407 20.38 -9.84 3.97
CA GLY A 407 20.40 -10.70 5.16
C GLY A 407 20.76 -9.96 6.46
N GLN A 408 21.48 -8.84 6.38
CA GLN A 408 21.89 -8.04 7.54
C GLN A 408 20.82 -6.99 7.94
N VAL A 409 19.87 -6.69 7.07
CA VAL A 409 18.84 -5.67 7.31
C VAL A 409 18.01 -5.97 8.56
N ALA A 410 17.61 -7.22 8.74
CA ALA A 410 16.85 -7.63 9.92
C ALA A 410 17.65 -7.41 11.22
N ALA A 411 18.95 -7.72 11.20
CA ALA A 411 19.83 -7.48 12.33
C ALA A 411 19.96 -5.98 12.63
N LEU A 412 20.19 -5.13 11.63
CA LEU A 412 20.27 -3.68 11.82
C LEU A 412 18.98 -3.10 12.44
N ARG A 413 17.83 -3.60 12.04
CA ARG A 413 16.53 -3.15 12.57
C ARG A 413 16.27 -3.61 14.01
N THR A 414 16.84 -4.73 14.43
CA THR A 414 16.68 -5.26 15.79
C THR A 414 17.74 -4.76 16.76
N THR A 415 18.97 -4.57 16.29
CA THR A 415 20.09 -4.07 17.12
C THR A 415 20.20 -2.55 17.10
N PHE A 416 19.53 -1.87 16.13
CA PHE A 416 19.66 -0.43 15.88
C PHE A 416 21.10 0.02 15.60
N ASP A 417 21.94 -0.86 15.02
CA ASP A 417 23.34 -0.55 14.71
C ASP A 417 23.49 0.14 13.35
N PHE A 418 22.96 1.34 13.24
CA PHE A 418 23.07 2.23 12.08
C PHE A 418 23.01 3.69 12.54
N ASP A 419 23.52 4.61 11.70
CA ASP A 419 23.33 6.05 11.91
C ASP A 419 22.17 6.56 11.07
N LEU A 420 22.19 6.30 9.76
CA LEU A 420 21.12 6.60 8.81
C LEU A 420 20.76 5.33 8.02
N LEU A 421 19.46 5.07 7.85
CA LEU A 421 18.93 3.90 7.15
C LEU A 421 17.66 4.28 6.39
N VAL A 422 17.44 3.70 5.21
CA VAL A 422 16.17 3.82 4.49
C VAL A 422 15.10 2.93 5.13
N SER A 423 13.91 3.48 5.32
CA SER A 423 12.72 2.76 5.78
C SER A 423 11.46 3.33 5.13
N SER A 424 10.30 2.84 5.53
CA SER A 424 9.03 3.33 5.02
C SER A 424 7.89 3.21 6.03
N ALA A 425 6.96 4.14 5.95
CA ALA A 425 5.64 4.06 6.55
C ALA A 425 4.63 4.61 5.54
N ALA A 426 4.19 3.74 4.64
CA ALA A 426 3.18 4.05 3.65
C ALA A 426 1.84 3.45 4.10
N PHE A 427 0.76 4.22 3.98
CA PHE A 427 -0.55 3.83 4.50
C PHE A 427 -1.68 4.57 3.77
N GLN A 428 -2.84 3.95 3.70
CA GLN A 428 -4.10 4.61 3.35
C GLN A 428 -4.77 5.14 4.64
N ASP A 429 -4.96 4.29 5.65
CA ASP A 429 -5.28 4.70 7.01
C ASP A 429 -4.00 4.73 7.86
N PRO A 430 -3.78 5.74 8.72
CA PRO A 430 -2.57 5.86 9.53
C PRO A 430 -2.36 4.71 10.52
N GLU A 431 -3.43 4.03 10.97
CA GLU A 431 -3.33 2.89 11.87
C GLU A 431 -3.14 1.56 11.12
N PRO A 432 -2.26 0.68 11.59
CA PRO A 432 -1.36 0.84 12.76
C PRO A 432 0.02 1.43 12.41
N ARG A 433 0.24 1.87 11.16
CA ARG A 433 1.58 2.16 10.60
C ARG A 433 2.27 3.33 11.28
N LEU A 434 1.58 4.46 11.47
CA LEU A 434 2.20 5.64 12.10
C LEU A 434 2.57 5.37 13.56
N TRP A 435 1.68 4.73 14.31
CA TRP A 435 1.98 4.36 15.69
C TRP A 435 3.20 3.43 15.77
N SER A 436 3.25 2.41 14.92
CA SER A 436 4.38 1.48 14.88
C SER A 436 5.69 2.16 14.52
N ALA A 437 5.67 3.11 13.58
CA ALA A 437 6.88 3.77 13.10
C ALA A 437 7.43 4.83 14.07
N PHE A 438 6.57 5.52 14.84
CA PHE A 438 6.98 6.74 15.53
C PHE A 438 6.64 6.80 17.02
N SER A 439 5.77 5.92 17.56
CA SER A 439 5.53 5.89 19.01
C SER A 439 6.78 5.47 19.77
N GLN A 440 7.09 6.18 20.86
CA GLN A 440 8.21 5.81 21.74
C GLN A 440 8.03 4.43 22.38
N ASP A 441 6.80 3.93 22.47
CA ASP A 441 6.44 2.64 23.06
C ASP A 441 6.50 1.50 22.02
N SER A 442 6.78 1.82 20.75
CA SER A 442 6.89 0.83 19.68
C SER A 442 8.31 0.33 19.50
N VAL A 443 8.48 -1.00 19.56
CA VAL A 443 9.75 -1.67 19.23
C VAL A 443 10.13 -1.51 17.76
N ALA A 444 9.20 -1.14 16.89
CA ALA A 444 9.42 -0.90 15.47
C ALA A 444 9.81 0.56 15.16
N ASN A 445 9.87 1.45 16.15
CA ASN A 445 10.36 2.81 15.99
C ASN A 445 11.88 2.80 15.74
N LEU A 446 12.27 2.78 14.48
CA LEU A 446 13.68 2.74 14.08
C LEU A 446 14.43 4.03 14.40
N SER A 447 13.75 5.19 14.38
CA SER A 447 14.37 6.48 14.70
C SER A 447 14.79 6.59 16.17
N GLY A 448 14.07 5.90 17.05
CA GLY A 448 14.29 5.97 18.49
C GLY A 448 13.95 7.31 19.12
N VAL A 449 13.28 8.19 18.37
CA VAL A 449 12.80 9.46 18.92
C VAL A 449 11.88 9.18 20.12
N LYS A 450 12.11 9.91 21.19
CA LYS A 450 11.28 9.87 22.40
C LYS A 450 10.71 11.26 22.59
N ASP A 451 9.45 11.39 22.27
CA ASP A 451 8.69 12.62 22.45
C ASP A 451 7.29 12.27 22.95
N LYS A 452 6.97 12.84 24.10
CA LYS A 452 5.69 12.52 24.75
C LYS A 452 4.50 13.08 23.99
N GLU A 453 4.62 14.28 23.43
CA GLU A 453 3.54 14.92 22.69
C GLU A 453 3.23 14.16 21.40
N LEU A 454 4.27 13.73 20.65
CA LEU A 454 4.12 12.87 19.49
C LEU A 454 3.45 11.54 19.86
N SER A 455 3.88 10.90 20.95
CA SER A 455 3.32 9.62 21.38
C SER A 455 1.88 9.74 21.86
N ASP A 456 1.56 10.82 22.60
CA ASP A 456 0.21 11.11 23.05
C ASP A 456 -0.72 11.40 21.86
N ALA A 457 -0.25 12.16 20.86
CA ALA A 457 -1.01 12.45 19.64
C ALA A 457 -1.25 11.17 18.81
N LEU A 458 -0.25 10.31 18.66
CA LEU A 458 -0.41 9.00 18.02
C LEU A 458 -1.43 8.13 18.75
N LEU A 459 -1.39 8.11 20.08
CA LEU A 459 -2.38 7.37 20.88
C LEU A 459 -3.78 7.98 20.76
N ALA A 460 -3.88 9.31 20.77
CA ALA A 460 -5.15 10.00 20.58
C ALA A 460 -5.77 9.68 19.21
N GLY A 461 -4.99 9.73 18.12
CA GLY A 461 -5.44 9.36 16.78
C GLY A 461 -5.88 7.90 16.68
N ARG A 462 -5.16 7.00 17.37
CA ARG A 462 -5.45 5.57 17.42
C ARG A 462 -6.75 5.25 18.16
N THR A 463 -7.04 5.99 19.25
CA THR A 463 -8.18 5.70 20.16
C THR A 463 -9.39 6.59 19.91
N ALA A 464 -9.27 7.62 19.08
CA ALA A 464 -10.38 8.49 18.73
C ALA A 464 -11.49 7.74 18.01
N THR A 465 -12.72 8.13 18.30
CA THR A 465 -13.95 7.50 17.76
C THR A 465 -14.64 8.37 16.70
N THR A 466 -14.16 9.58 16.46
CA THR A 466 -14.67 10.48 15.42
C THR A 466 -13.55 10.86 14.44
N ASP A 467 -13.92 11.08 13.18
CA ASP A 467 -12.97 11.53 12.15
C ASP A 467 -12.36 12.89 12.49
N ALA A 468 -13.13 13.78 13.13
CA ALA A 468 -12.66 15.09 13.56
C ALA A 468 -11.56 14.99 14.62
N ASP A 469 -11.75 14.16 15.65
CA ASP A 469 -10.74 13.94 16.69
C ASP A 469 -9.49 13.23 16.12
N ARG A 470 -9.69 12.27 15.23
CA ARG A 470 -8.58 11.62 14.50
C ARG A 470 -7.77 12.64 13.69
N LYS A 471 -8.47 13.50 12.94
CA LYS A 471 -7.83 14.54 12.12
C LYS A 471 -7.01 15.50 12.98
N ALA A 472 -7.58 15.98 14.09
CA ALA A 472 -6.87 16.87 15.02
C ALA A 472 -5.61 16.21 15.60
N ALA A 473 -5.71 14.96 16.03
CA ALA A 473 -4.58 14.21 16.58
C ALA A 473 -3.47 14.00 15.54
N TYR A 474 -3.82 13.62 14.30
CA TYR A 474 -2.83 13.41 13.25
C TYR A 474 -2.25 14.71 12.68
N ALA A 475 -2.93 15.85 12.79
CA ALA A 475 -2.33 17.16 12.53
C ALA A 475 -1.18 17.43 13.52
N THR A 476 -1.40 17.19 14.83
CA THR A 476 -0.33 17.28 15.84
C THR A 476 0.82 16.30 15.54
N VAL A 477 0.53 15.08 15.10
CA VAL A 477 1.57 14.11 14.69
C VAL A 477 2.42 14.70 13.56
N GLN A 478 1.80 15.29 12.53
CA GLN A 478 2.52 15.90 11.42
C GLN A 478 3.40 17.05 11.88
N ASP A 479 2.88 17.98 12.70
CA ASP A 479 3.61 19.11 13.25
C ASP A 479 4.83 18.65 14.06
N ARG A 480 4.65 17.64 14.94
CA ARG A 480 5.76 17.10 15.73
C ARG A 480 6.81 16.38 14.88
N LEU A 481 6.41 15.64 13.84
CA LEU A 481 7.37 15.02 12.91
C LEU A 481 8.17 16.07 12.15
N ALA A 482 7.55 17.16 11.71
CA ALA A 482 8.23 18.27 11.05
C ALA A 482 9.26 18.93 11.99
N GLU A 483 8.87 19.22 13.24
CA GLU A 483 9.72 19.86 14.23
C GLU A 483 10.90 18.98 14.68
N LEU A 484 10.63 17.73 15.03
CA LEU A 484 11.63 16.79 15.57
C LEU A 484 12.57 16.23 14.51
N SER A 485 12.15 16.25 13.25
CA SER A 485 12.89 15.68 12.11
C SER A 485 13.46 14.27 12.39
N PRO A 486 12.67 13.31 12.90
CA PRO A 486 13.19 11.97 13.19
C PRO A 486 13.50 11.19 11.91
N VAL A 487 12.88 11.60 10.82
CA VAL A 487 13.00 11.04 9.48
C VAL A 487 12.92 12.14 8.43
N LEU A 488 13.46 11.87 7.24
CA LEU A 488 13.27 12.70 6.05
C LEU A 488 12.51 11.89 5.00
N PHE A 489 11.23 12.20 4.80
CA PHE A 489 10.43 11.60 3.73
C PHE A 489 10.92 12.12 2.38
N TYR A 490 11.11 11.22 1.40
CA TYR A 490 11.63 11.61 0.09
C TYR A 490 10.84 11.06 -1.10
N LEU A 491 9.97 10.07 -0.89
CA LEU A 491 9.16 9.47 -1.96
C LEU A 491 7.83 8.95 -1.41
N ARG A 492 6.72 9.35 -1.99
CA ARG A 492 5.44 8.67 -1.78
C ARG A 492 5.46 7.28 -2.39
N THR A 493 4.89 6.32 -1.69
CA THR A 493 4.71 4.98 -2.24
C THR A 493 3.49 4.98 -3.15
N THR A 494 3.68 4.50 -4.37
CA THR A 494 2.61 4.27 -5.35
C THR A 494 2.55 2.78 -5.68
N ASN A 495 1.33 2.25 -5.79
CA ASN A 495 1.08 0.90 -6.28
C ASN A 495 0.19 1.01 -7.53
N ALA A 496 0.62 0.43 -8.63
CA ALA A 496 -0.08 0.50 -9.89
C ALA A 496 -0.40 -0.89 -10.44
N ALA A 497 -1.55 -0.98 -11.10
CA ALA A 497 -1.87 -2.07 -12.02
C ALA A 497 -1.87 -1.50 -13.43
N ILE A 498 -0.86 -1.85 -14.22
CA ILE A 498 -0.66 -1.39 -15.58
C ILE A 498 -1.22 -2.46 -16.52
N GLY A 499 -2.27 -2.14 -17.26
CA GLY A 499 -2.98 -3.06 -18.15
C GLY A 499 -2.91 -2.68 -19.62
N THR A 500 -3.03 -3.66 -20.49
CA THR A 500 -3.25 -3.40 -21.93
C THR A 500 -4.67 -2.87 -22.17
N ALA A 501 -4.89 -2.17 -23.30
CA ALA A 501 -6.21 -1.66 -23.68
C ALA A 501 -7.31 -2.74 -23.82
N LYS A 502 -6.95 -4.02 -23.77
CA LYS A 502 -7.88 -5.16 -23.81
C LYS A 502 -8.44 -5.51 -22.41
N VAL A 503 -7.77 -5.10 -21.34
CA VAL A 503 -8.17 -5.43 -19.98
C VAL A 503 -9.20 -4.43 -19.49
N GLY A 504 -10.29 -4.94 -18.95
CA GLY A 504 -11.28 -4.18 -18.20
C GLY A 504 -11.37 -4.66 -16.76
N GLY A 505 -12.02 -3.87 -15.90
CA GLY A 505 -12.23 -4.23 -14.50
C GLY A 505 -10.96 -4.20 -13.64
N ILE A 506 -9.99 -3.35 -13.97
CA ILE A 506 -8.84 -3.10 -13.09
C ILE A 506 -9.34 -2.27 -11.92
N VAL A 507 -9.63 -2.91 -10.80
CA VAL A 507 -10.11 -2.30 -9.56
C VAL A 507 -9.12 -2.61 -8.44
N GLN A 508 -8.73 -1.58 -7.72
CA GLN A 508 -7.85 -1.70 -6.54
C GLN A 508 -8.60 -1.33 -5.26
N TYR A 509 -8.15 -1.86 -4.13
CA TYR A 509 -8.64 -1.52 -2.80
C TYR A 509 -7.48 -1.40 -1.81
N GLY A 510 -7.73 -0.80 -0.65
CA GLY A 510 -6.74 -0.64 0.39
C GLY A 510 -5.49 0.06 -0.14
N SER A 511 -4.35 -0.54 0.10
CA SER A 511 -3.07 -0.01 -0.38
C SER A 511 -2.79 -0.26 -1.87
N GLY A 512 -3.81 -0.41 -2.71
CA GLY A 512 -3.68 -0.66 -4.15
C GLY A 512 -3.71 -2.15 -4.52
N SER A 513 -4.31 -3.01 -3.68
CA SER A 513 -4.45 -4.44 -3.95
C SER A 513 -5.48 -4.69 -5.05
N LEU A 514 -5.12 -5.49 -6.06
CA LEU A 514 -5.97 -5.79 -7.22
C LEU A 514 -7.09 -6.78 -6.87
N LEU A 515 -8.33 -6.43 -7.21
CA LEU A 515 -9.48 -7.34 -7.16
C LEU A 515 -9.53 -8.16 -8.44
N VAL A 516 -9.00 -9.37 -8.39
CA VAL A 516 -8.84 -10.22 -9.58
C VAL A 516 -10.17 -10.77 -10.12
N GLU A 517 -11.20 -10.80 -9.31
CA GLU A 517 -12.57 -11.18 -9.69
C GLU A 517 -13.28 -10.18 -10.60
N GLU A 518 -12.83 -8.93 -10.58
CA GLU A 518 -13.39 -7.87 -11.43
C GLU A 518 -12.79 -7.85 -12.84
N LEU A 519 -11.68 -8.55 -13.05
CA LEU A 519 -10.96 -8.54 -14.32
C LEU A 519 -11.72 -9.25 -15.44
N TRP A 520 -11.68 -8.66 -16.63
CA TRP A 520 -12.18 -9.26 -17.84
C TRP A 520 -11.33 -8.84 -19.05
N ILE A 521 -11.35 -9.63 -20.13
CA ILE A 521 -10.59 -9.37 -21.36
C ILE A 521 -11.57 -9.15 -22.52
N LYS A 522 -11.42 -8.06 -23.25
CA LYS A 522 -12.12 -7.83 -24.51
C LYS A 522 -11.78 -8.94 -25.50
N LYS A 523 -12.78 -9.49 -26.15
CA LYS A 523 -12.64 -10.47 -27.25
C LYS A 523 -12.30 -9.77 -28.56
#